data_be15a4653729873e7028f4095cfcf3b3
#
_entry.id   be15a4653729873e7028f4095cfcf3b3
#
_cell.length_a   1.000
_cell.length_b   1.000
_cell.length_c   1.000
_cell.angle_alpha   90.00
_cell.angle_beta   90.00
_cell.angle_gamma   90.00
#
_symmetry.space_group_name_H-M   'P 1'
#
loop_
_entity.id
_entity.type
_entity.pdbx_description
1 polymer ?
#
loop_
_entity_poly.entity_id
_entity_poly.type
_entity_poly.pdbx_seq_one_letter_code
_entity_poly.pdbx_strand_id
1 'polypeptide(L)'
;MVIALVVFVGLRAAVVPKTFGQYGHYRGAAIAEIAARPIAYAGHEVCEGCHTDVVDQKKLGRHVVVPCEACHGAQAKHADDPAAVKPPKLDTAVLCARCHEANTAKPKNFPQVVTADHSSGIACDTCHRPHRPKIEDAADNKKPTTEAKK
;
A
#
# COMPACT_ATOMS: atom_id res chain seq x y z
N MET A 1 -11.80 14.84 50.94
CA MET A 1 -10.75 14.13 50.18
C MET A 1 -11.08 12.63 49.97
N VAL A 2 -11.40 11.84 50.99
CA VAL A 2 -11.68 10.39 50.89
C VAL A 2 -12.82 10.10 49.90
N ILE A 3 -13.94 10.81 49.98
CA ILE A 3 -15.10 10.63 49.08
C ILE A 3 -14.72 10.89 47.61
N ALA A 4 -13.94 11.92 47.34
CA ALA A 4 -13.48 12.21 45.97
C ALA A 4 -12.59 11.09 45.42
N LEU A 5 -11.73 10.50 46.26
CA LEU A 5 -10.87 9.38 45.85
C LEU A 5 -11.71 8.12 45.56
N VAL A 6 -12.69 7.81 46.42
CA VAL A 6 -13.59 6.66 46.22
C VAL A 6 -14.39 6.81 44.93
N VAL A 7 -14.96 8.00 44.71
CA VAL A 7 -15.68 8.31 43.46
C VAL A 7 -14.77 8.17 42.25
N PHE A 8 -13.53 8.70 42.30
CA PHE A 8 -12.56 8.58 41.21
C PHE A 8 -12.21 7.13 40.90
N VAL A 9 -11.91 6.32 41.92
CA VAL A 9 -11.58 4.90 41.77
C VAL A 9 -12.77 4.12 41.20
N GLY A 10 -13.98 4.40 41.70
CA GLY A 10 -15.21 3.77 41.23
C GLY A 10 -15.49 4.13 39.74
N LEU A 11 -15.38 5.40 39.40
CA LEU A 11 -15.55 5.87 38.00
C LEU A 11 -14.51 5.25 37.07
N ARG A 12 -13.25 5.24 37.51
CA ARG A 12 -12.16 4.60 36.76
C ARG A 12 -12.44 3.11 36.54
N ALA A 13 -12.86 2.39 37.54
CA ALA A 13 -13.18 0.97 37.44
C ALA A 13 -14.37 0.69 36.49
N ALA A 14 -15.33 1.63 36.41
CA ALA A 14 -16.50 1.52 35.56
C ALA A 14 -16.18 1.85 34.07
N VAL A 15 -15.29 2.82 33.85
CA VAL A 15 -15.01 3.35 32.49
C VAL A 15 -13.84 2.62 31.80
N VAL A 16 -12.84 2.17 32.56
CA VAL A 16 -11.67 1.49 31.99
C VAL A 16 -12.01 0.06 31.59
N PRO A 17 -11.82 -0.33 30.32
CA PRO A 17 -12.08 -1.70 29.88
C PRO A 17 -11.25 -2.73 30.63
N LYS A 18 -11.82 -3.89 30.93
CA LYS A 18 -11.15 -4.99 31.69
C LYS A 18 -9.85 -5.46 31.06
N THR A 19 -9.72 -5.32 29.75
CA THR A 19 -8.51 -5.71 28.98
C THR A 19 -7.48 -4.59 28.83
N PHE A 20 -7.72 -3.43 29.45
CA PHE A 20 -6.76 -2.32 29.42
C PHE A 20 -5.48 -2.69 30.19
N GLY A 21 -4.34 -2.48 29.58
CA GLY A 21 -3.04 -2.78 30.18
C GLY A 21 -2.58 -4.23 30.04
N GLN A 22 -3.36 -5.10 29.41
CA GLN A 22 -3.02 -6.53 29.22
C GLN A 22 -1.74 -6.73 28.41
N TYR A 23 -1.53 -5.91 27.36
CA TYR A 23 -0.37 -6.00 26.46
C TYR A 23 0.38 -4.68 26.33
N GLY A 24 0.07 -3.69 27.17
CA GLY A 24 0.62 -2.34 27.12
C GLY A 24 -0.44 -1.28 27.37
N HIS A 25 -0.15 -0.02 27.14
CA HIS A 25 -1.03 1.09 27.53
C HIS A 25 -2.20 1.30 26.55
N TYR A 26 -2.90 0.23 26.23
CA TYR A 26 -4.08 0.20 25.34
C TYR A 26 -5.06 -0.92 25.71
N ARG A 27 -6.23 -0.94 25.07
CA ARG A 27 -7.28 -1.93 25.28
C ARG A 27 -6.92 -3.24 24.55
N GLY A 28 -6.57 -4.30 25.31
CA GLY A 28 -6.14 -5.60 24.77
C GLY A 28 -7.14 -6.27 23.83
N ALA A 29 -8.46 -6.12 24.12
CA ALA A 29 -9.52 -6.65 23.26
C ALA A 29 -9.49 -6.10 21.81
N ALA A 30 -8.88 -4.96 21.58
CA ALA A 30 -8.77 -4.37 20.22
C ALA A 30 -8.05 -5.30 19.23
N ILE A 31 -7.11 -6.12 19.70
CA ILE A 31 -6.39 -7.09 18.84
C ILE A 31 -7.37 -8.14 18.31
N ALA A 32 -8.15 -8.75 19.20
CA ALA A 32 -9.13 -9.76 18.79
C ALA A 32 -10.24 -9.18 17.91
N GLU A 33 -10.70 -7.96 18.20
CA GLU A 33 -11.72 -7.26 17.42
C GLU A 33 -11.20 -6.93 15.99
N ILE A 34 -9.94 -6.55 15.86
CA ILE A 34 -9.31 -6.29 14.55
C ILE A 34 -9.10 -7.61 13.80
N ALA A 35 -8.62 -8.65 14.48
CA ALA A 35 -8.41 -9.96 13.88
C ALA A 35 -9.70 -10.63 13.40
N ALA A 36 -10.83 -10.32 14.03
CA ALA A 36 -12.15 -10.84 13.64
C ALA A 36 -12.74 -10.12 12.38
N ARG A 37 -12.14 -9.03 11.92
CA ARG A 37 -12.61 -8.34 10.71
C ARG A 37 -12.37 -9.19 9.46
N PRO A 38 -13.24 -9.10 8.44
CA PRO A 38 -12.98 -9.75 7.17
C PRO A 38 -11.64 -9.33 6.59
N ILE A 39 -10.91 -10.27 6.01
CA ILE A 39 -9.65 -10.02 5.32
C ILE A 39 -9.95 -9.15 4.10
N ALA A 40 -9.33 -7.97 4.05
CA ALA A 40 -9.52 -7.02 2.97
C ALA A 40 -8.43 -7.13 1.87
N TYR A 41 -7.27 -7.69 2.21
CA TYR A 41 -6.14 -7.86 1.32
C TYR A 41 -6.11 -9.28 0.76
N ALA A 42 -5.89 -9.40 -0.56
CA ALA A 42 -5.80 -10.69 -1.23
C ALA A 42 -4.43 -11.36 -1.04
N GLY A 43 -3.38 -10.54 -0.94
CA GLY A 43 -2.00 -11.02 -0.95
C GLY A 43 -1.41 -11.15 -2.36
N HIS A 44 -0.08 -11.05 -2.47
CA HIS A 44 0.59 -10.99 -3.77
C HIS A 44 0.48 -12.28 -4.59
N GLU A 45 0.48 -13.44 -3.94
CA GLU A 45 0.39 -14.75 -4.61
C GLU A 45 -0.89 -14.89 -5.43
N VAL A 46 -2.01 -14.38 -4.90
CA VAL A 46 -3.29 -14.41 -5.62
C VAL A 46 -3.25 -13.49 -6.84
N CYS A 47 -2.64 -12.31 -6.70
CA CYS A 47 -2.49 -11.37 -7.82
C CYS A 47 -1.61 -11.97 -8.94
N GLU A 48 -0.50 -12.62 -8.55
CA GLU A 48 0.47 -13.21 -9.48
C GLU A 48 -0.12 -14.35 -10.31
N GLY A 49 -1.09 -15.09 -9.77
CA GLY A 49 -1.77 -16.17 -10.48
C GLY A 49 -2.53 -15.72 -11.74
N CYS A 50 -3.01 -14.47 -11.76
CA CYS A 50 -3.78 -13.93 -12.89
C CYS A 50 -3.02 -12.85 -13.68
N HIS A 51 -2.16 -12.05 -13.02
CA HIS A 51 -1.45 -10.91 -13.62
C HIS A 51 0.03 -11.22 -13.91
N THR A 52 0.30 -12.36 -14.55
CA THR A 52 1.66 -12.86 -14.82
C THR A 52 2.51 -11.91 -15.66
N ASP A 53 1.91 -11.25 -16.65
CA ASP A 53 2.56 -10.25 -17.50
C ASP A 53 3.04 -9.02 -16.72
N VAL A 54 2.24 -8.57 -15.76
CA VAL A 54 2.59 -7.45 -14.85
C VAL A 54 3.69 -7.88 -13.90
N VAL A 55 3.63 -9.09 -13.39
CA VAL A 55 4.66 -9.66 -12.52
C VAL A 55 6.02 -9.71 -13.23
N ASP A 56 6.04 -10.16 -14.46
CA ASP A 56 7.28 -10.24 -15.25
C ASP A 56 7.88 -8.85 -15.53
N GLN A 57 7.05 -7.86 -15.82
CA GLN A 57 7.51 -6.46 -15.90
C GLN A 57 8.08 -5.96 -14.57
N LYS A 58 7.40 -6.25 -13.47
CA LYS A 58 7.79 -5.82 -12.11
C LYS A 58 9.13 -6.43 -11.69
N LYS A 59 9.40 -7.70 -12.04
CA LYS A 59 10.68 -8.39 -11.78
C LYS A 59 11.88 -7.67 -12.41
N LEU A 60 11.68 -6.97 -13.51
CA LEU A 60 12.71 -6.18 -14.19
C LEU A 60 12.90 -4.78 -13.57
N GLY A 61 12.03 -4.38 -12.64
CA GLY A 61 12.01 -3.04 -12.06
C GLY A 61 12.49 -2.98 -10.61
N ARG A 62 12.67 -1.74 -10.13
CA ARG A 62 13.06 -1.48 -8.74
C ARG A 62 11.94 -1.69 -7.72
N HIS A 63 10.67 -1.81 -8.18
CA HIS A 63 9.52 -2.07 -7.33
C HIS A 63 9.28 -3.57 -7.08
N VAL A 64 10.23 -4.45 -7.41
CA VAL A 64 10.09 -5.90 -7.24
C VAL A 64 9.66 -6.31 -5.83
N VAL A 65 10.15 -5.62 -4.81
CA VAL A 65 9.82 -5.88 -3.39
C VAL A 65 8.57 -5.16 -2.89
N VAL A 66 7.98 -4.25 -3.69
CA VAL A 66 6.80 -3.49 -3.28
C VAL A 66 5.56 -4.36 -3.51
N PRO A 67 4.73 -4.64 -2.48
CA PRO A 67 3.51 -5.43 -2.67
C PRO A 67 2.54 -4.73 -3.63
N CYS A 68 1.77 -5.51 -4.40
CA CYS A 68 0.78 -4.99 -5.35
C CYS A 68 -0.22 -4.04 -4.67
N GLU A 69 -0.73 -4.47 -3.53
CA GLU A 69 -1.72 -3.74 -2.74
C GLU A 69 -1.18 -2.51 -2.00
N ALA A 70 0.16 -2.30 -1.96
CA ALA A 70 0.73 -1.04 -1.47
C ALA A 70 0.33 0.14 -2.37
N CYS A 71 0.13 -0.13 -3.66
CA CYS A 71 -0.32 0.86 -4.64
C CYS A 71 -1.81 0.70 -4.96
N HIS A 72 -2.28 -0.53 -5.18
CA HIS A 72 -3.64 -0.81 -5.62
C HIS A 72 -4.67 -0.86 -4.48
N GLY A 73 -4.22 -0.80 -3.22
CA GLY A 73 -5.09 -0.94 -2.05
C GLY A 73 -5.60 -2.38 -1.87
N ALA A 74 -6.51 -2.56 -0.94
CA ALA A 74 -7.09 -3.86 -0.58
C ALA A 74 -7.97 -4.41 -1.71
N GLN A 75 -7.63 -5.59 -2.25
CA GLN A 75 -8.25 -6.15 -3.45
C GLN A 75 -8.84 -7.56 -3.26
N ALA A 76 -9.13 -7.99 -2.02
CA ALA A 76 -9.72 -9.31 -1.79
C ALA A 76 -11.01 -9.54 -2.60
N LYS A 77 -11.89 -8.52 -2.66
CA LYS A 77 -13.14 -8.61 -3.42
C LYS A 77 -12.92 -8.75 -4.93
N HIS A 78 -11.89 -8.09 -5.48
CA HIS A 78 -11.52 -8.25 -6.88
C HIS A 78 -10.94 -9.64 -7.14
N ALA A 79 -10.15 -10.16 -6.23
CA ALA A 79 -9.59 -11.50 -6.34
C ALA A 79 -10.68 -12.59 -6.29
N ASP A 80 -11.73 -12.39 -5.48
CA ASP A 80 -12.87 -13.30 -5.39
C ASP A 80 -13.77 -13.25 -6.65
N ASP A 81 -14.04 -12.04 -7.17
CA ASP A 81 -14.86 -11.83 -8.36
C ASP A 81 -14.28 -10.75 -9.27
N PRO A 82 -13.28 -11.10 -10.10
CA PRO A 82 -12.60 -10.14 -10.97
C PRO A 82 -13.47 -9.62 -12.13
N ALA A 83 -14.58 -10.28 -12.42
CA ALA A 83 -15.51 -9.83 -13.44
C ALA A 83 -16.41 -8.69 -12.93
N ALA A 84 -16.97 -8.84 -11.74
CA ALA A 84 -17.89 -7.88 -11.15
C ALA A 84 -17.17 -6.72 -10.45
N VAL A 85 -16.04 -6.98 -9.79
CA VAL A 85 -15.32 -5.97 -9.01
C VAL A 85 -14.06 -5.50 -9.75
N LYS A 86 -14.03 -4.25 -10.16
CA LYS A 86 -12.85 -3.65 -10.80
C LYS A 86 -12.08 -2.80 -9.80
N PRO A 87 -10.74 -2.87 -9.79
CA PRO A 87 -9.92 -1.96 -9.01
C PRO A 87 -10.16 -0.50 -9.39
N PRO A 88 -10.11 0.43 -8.43
CA PRO A 88 -10.25 1.85 -8.73
C PRO A 88 -9.10 2.35 -9.59
N LYS A 89 -9.38 3.33 -10.46
CA LYS A 89 -8.33 4.04 -11.17
C LYS A 89 -7.50 4.84 -10.18
N LEU A 90 -6.18 4.69 -10.25
CA LEU A 90 -5.24 5.35 -9.35
C LEU A 90 -4.85 6.73 -9.88
N ASP A 91 -4.79 7.71 -8.98
CA ASP A 91 -4.13 8.98 -9.24
C ASP A 91 -2.63 8.82 -8.97
N THR A 92 -1.86 8.66 -10.04
CA THR A 92 -0.42 8.40 -9.94
C THR A 92 0.37 9.60 -9.46
N ALA A 93 -0.11 10.83 -9.65
CA ALA A 93 0.55 12.02 -9.12
C ALA A 93 0.57 11.99 -7.58
N VAL A 94 -0.56 11.66 -6.97
CA VAL A 94 -0.67 11.55 -5.50
C VAL A 94 -0.04 10.26 -4.99
N LEU A 95 -0.28 9.14 -5.68
CA LEU A 95 0.16 7.83 -5.22
C LEU A 95 1.68 7.72 -5.15
N CYS A 96 2.38 8.11 -6.21
CA CYS A 96 3.83 8.02 -6.28
C CYS A 96 4.51 8.98 -5.29
N ALA A 97 3.97 10.18 -5.14
CA ALA A 97 4.47 11.19 -4.21
C ALA A 97 4.44 10.74 -2.74
N ARG A 98 3.54 9.85 -2.33
CA ARG A 98 3.52 9.29 -0.96
C ARG A 98 4.88 8.73 -0.54
N CYS A 99 5.59 8.12 -1.49
CA CYS A 99 6.91 7.55 -1.25
C CYS A 99 8.04 8.41 -1.85
N HIS A 100 7.82 9.06 -2.99
CA HIS A 100 8.87 9.70 -3.77
C HIS A 100 8.96 11.23 -3.59
N GLU A 101 8.01 11.89 -2.93
CA GLU A 101 8.17 13.30 -2.58
C GLU A 101 9.39 13.51 -1.69
N ALA A 102 10.18 14.53 -1.97
CA ALA A 102 11.40 14.84 -1.25
C ALA A 102 11.14 15.09 0.23
N ASN A 103 11.88 14.41 1.09
CA ASN A 103 11.80 14.53 2.53
C ASN A 103 13.16 14.30 3.17
N THR A 104 13.57 15.23 4.05
CA THR A 104 14.86 15.17 4.75
C THR A 104 15.02 13.94 5.67
N ALA A 105 13.92 13.33 6.10
CA ALA A 105 13.95 12.12 6.94
C ALA A 105 14.20 10.83 6.13
N LYS A 106 14.10 10.87 4.80
CA LYS A 106 14.36 9.70 3.96
C LYS A 106 15.86 9.50 3.71
N PRO A 107 16.32 8.24 3.54
CA PRO A 107 17.70 7.96 3.18
C PRO A 107 18.11 8.66 1.89
N LYS A 108 19.34 9.15 1.81
CA LYS A 108 19.86 9.87 0.63
C LYS A 108 19.90 9.03 -0.66
N ASN A 109 20.01 7.72 -0.52
CA ASN A 109 19.98 6.77 -1.64
C ASN A 109 18.57 6.36 -2.08
N PHE A 110 17.52 6.79 -1.36
CA PHE A 110 16.15 6.56 -1.78
C PHE A 110 15.77 7.57 -2.89
N PRO A 111 15.21 7.13 -4.02
CA PRO A 111 14.81 8.02 -5.11
C PRO A 111 13.76 9.02 -4.64
N GLN A 112 14.06 10.30 -4.70
CA GLN A 112 13.19 11.39 -4.27
C GLN A 112 13.17 12.49 -5.32
N VAL A 113 12.03 13.15 -5.45
CA VAL A 113 11.84 14.31 -6.33
C VAL A 113 11.00 15.36 -5.61
N VAL A 114 11.21 16.62 -5.94
CA VAL A 114 10.27 17.70 -5.61
C VAL A 114 9.24 17.70 -6.72
N THR A 115 8.03 17.20 -6.44
CA THR A 115 7.02 16.95 -7.48
C THR A 115 6.60 18.21 -8.21
N ALA A 116 6.56 19.36 -7.52
CA ALA A 116 6.24 20.65 -8.12
C ALA A 116 7.22 21.03 -9.24
N ASP A 117 8.52 20.76 -9.05
CA ASP A 117 9.56 21.11 -10.00
C ASP A 117 9.72 20.05 -11.09
N HIS A 118 9.58 18.76 -10.71
CA HIS A 118 9.81 17.64 -11.61
C HIS A 118 8.66 17.40 -12.59
N SER A 119 7.43 17.37 -12.10
CA SER A 119 6.26 16.99 -12.92
C SER A 119 5.29 18.11 -13.22
N SER A 120 5.37 19.23 -12.47
CA SER A 120 4.45 20.38 -12.61
C SER A 120 2.97 19.95 -12.66
N GLY A 121 2.60 18.93 -11.87
CA GLY A 121 1.23 18.41 -11.80
C GLY A 121 0.86 17.39 -12.87
N ILE A 122 1.79 17.02 -13.78
CA ILE A 122 1.57 15.94 -14.74
C ILE A 122 1.61 14.60 -14.00
N ALA A 123 0.71 13.69 -14.37
CA ALA A 123 0.64 12.36 -13.79
C ALA A 123 1.94 11.57 -14.06
N CYS A 124 2.45 10.90 -13.04
CA CYS A 124 3.78 10.25 -13.08
C CYS A 124 3.85 9.13 -14.13
N ASP A 125 2.75 8.43 -14.39
CA ASP A 125 2.65 7.36 -15.39
C ASP A 125 2.64 7.85 -16.83
N THR A 126 2.61 9.17 -17.05
CA THR A 126 2.81 9.76 -18.38
C THR A 126 4.24 9.51 -18.89
N CYS A 127 5.22 9.51 -17.98
CA CYS A 127 6.63 9.30 -18.32
C CYS A 127 7.19 8.00 -17.73
N HIS A 128 6.71 7.57 -16.58
CA HIS A 128 7.19 6.39 -15.87
C HIS A 128 6.18 5.25 -15.93
N ARG A 129 6.63 4.05 -16.29
CA ARG A 129 5.79 2.84 -16.20
C ARG A 129 5.71 2.40 -14.74
N PRO A 130 4.53 2.32 -14.09
CA PRO A 130 4.42 2.05 -12.66
C PRO A 130 5.10 0.76 -12.19
N HIS A 131 5.00 -0.31 -12.97
CA HIS A 131 5.61 -1.61 -12.62
C HIS A 131 7.11 -1.68 -12.94
N ARG A 132 7.58 -0.84 -13.87
CA ARG A 132 8.99 -0.70 -14.25
C ARG A 132 9.33 0.79 -14.39
N PRO A 133 9.42 1.54 -13.27
CA PRO A 133 9.41 3.00 -13.28
C PRO A 133 10.66 3.66 -13.88
N LYS A 134 11.72 2.91 -14.20
CA LYS A 134 12.90 3.47 -14.88
C LYS A 134 12.49 4.03 -16.24
N ILE A 135 12.90 5.27 -16.53
CA ILE A 135 12.84 5.80 -17.89
C ILE A 135 13.91 5.07 -18.67
N GLU A 136 13.49 4.36 -19.70
CA GLU A 136 14.40 3.72 -20.65
C GLU A 136 14.63 4.67 -21.81
N ASP A 137 15.86 4.75 -22.27
CA ASP A 137 16.17 5.48 -23.50
C ASP A 137 15.32 4.93 -24.65
N ALA A 138 14.90 5.79 -25.57
CA ALA A 138 13.94 5.45 -26.64
C ALA A 138 14.34 4.22 -27.50
N ALA A 139 15.61 3.80 -27.43
CA ALA A 139 16.13 2.61 -28.08
C ALA A 139 15.65 1.27 -27.45
N ASP A 140 15.27 1.28 -26.17
CA ASP A 140 14.88 0.08 -25.40
C ASP A 140 13.36 -0.19 -25.46
N ASN A 141 12.61 0.65 -26.16
CA ASN A 141 11.15 0.59 -26.30
C ASN A 141 10.68 -0.41 -27.38
N LYS A 142 11.56 -1.30 -27.84
CA LYS A 142 11.19 -2.37 -28.76
C LYS A 142 10.36 -3.41 -27.99
N LYS A 143 9.05 -3.33 -28.19
CA LYS A 143 8.05 -4.33 -27.77
C LYS A 143 8.62 -5.72 -28.00
N PRO A 144 8.60 -6.64 -27.02
CA PRO A 144 8.96 -8.02 -27.31
C PRO A 144 8.02 -8.53 -28.40
N THR A 145 8.55 -8.73 -29.57
CA THR A 145 7.88 -9.44 -30.65
C THR A 145 7.66 -10.86 -30.15
N THR A 146 6.40 -11.20 -29.91
CA THR A 146 5.95 -12.58 -29.81
C THR A 146 6.30 -13.27 -31.13
N GLU A 147 7.47 -13.90 -31.20
CA GLU A 147 7.71 -14.91 -32.21
C GLU A 147 6.83 -16.11 -31.87
N ALA A 148 5.70 -16.19 -32.56
CA ALA A 148 4.91 -17.39 -32.65
C ALA A 148 5.80 -18.51 -33.24
N LYS A 149 6.25 -19.42 -32.40
CA LYS A 149 6.89 -20.65 -32.83
C LYS A 149 5.83 -21.50 -33.50
N LYS A 150 6.00 -21.72 -34.77
CA LYS A 150 5.28 -22.64 -35.66
C LYS A 150 5.52 -24.09 -35.25
#